data_6f98e9cbb0ee3e49f691931a1927e60b
#
_entry.id   6f98e9cbb0ee3e49f691931a1927e60b
#
_cell.length_a   1.000
_cell.length_b   1.000
_cell.length_c   1.000
_cell.angle_alpha   90.00
_cell.angle_beta   90.00
_cell.angle_gamma   90.00
#
_symmetry.space_group_name_H-M   'P 1'
#
loop_
_entity.id
_entity.type
_entity.pdbx_description
1 polymer ?
#
loop_
_entity_poly.entity_id
_entity_poly.type
_entity_poly.pdbx_seq_one_letter_code
_entity_poly.pdbx_strand_id
1 'polypeptide(L)'
;LGTADTSALWTTNLLMAELGSDYVDGDKIQVNSDAMVEAMTLLKDLQKANAIQTVPGGNPDKEEAYGAFNNGDYACAIMPMWQMSRYTSYMPDLAGKVAIAPAPVVDNTKAKSVGGGGTGTSVVAGKEHADLAAEFLAYAKLSYDGNVEIWNALGFDPCNMSVWNEKDVTHNEDNQFVKYFVNNPFDVLNEIKDGIAGLSAHASSLYPYINNEFCTVTLNEIFENDVDVKKALDQAQADLENEVGQ
;
A
#
# COMPACT_ATOMS: atom_id res chain seq x y z
N LEU A 1 9.05 6.19 -5.77
CA LEU A 1 9.06 4.73 -5.87
C LEU A 1 9.89 4.13 -4.75
N GLY A 2 9.36 3.08 -4.10
CA GLY A 2 10.12 2.24 -3.16
C GLY A 2 10.94 1.20 -3.91
N THR A 3 12.14 0.92 -3.39
CA THR A 3 13.06 -0.11 -3.92
C THR A 3 13.59 -1.03 -2.82
N ALA A 4 13.33 -0.70 -1.56
CA ALA A 4 13.80 -1.47 -0.43
C ALA A 4 12.77 -1.51 0.71
N ASP A 5 12.87 -2.57 1.54
CA ASP A 5 12.01 -2.81 2.70
C ASP A 5 10.53 -3.04 2.36
N THR A 6 9.75 -3.41 3.34
CA THR A 6 8.38 -3.91 3.22
C THR A 6 7.37 -2.94 2.58
N SER A 7 7.68 -1.66 2.55
CA SER A 7 6.81 -0.62 1.95
C SER A 7 7.08 -0.37 0.45
N ALA A 8 7.95 -1.15 -0.18
CA ALA A 8 8.33 -0.92 -1.57
C ALA A 8 7.26 -1.36 -2.60
N LEU A 9 6.39 -2.30 -2.25
CA LEU A 9 5.47 -2.94 -3.21
C LEU A 9 4.16 -2.19 -3.48
N TRP A 10 3.87 -1.05 -2.84
CA TRP A 10 2.57 -0.39 -2.99
C TRP A 10 2.21 -0.05 -4.45
N THR A 11 3.16 0.53 -5.18
CA THR A 11 2.95 0.87 -6.59
C THR A 11 2.81 -0.38 -7.46
N THR A 12 3.64 -1.41 -7.21
CA THR A 12 3.56 -2.68 -7.95
C THR A 12 2.25 -3.40 -7.69
N ASN A 13 1.79 -3.47 -6.44
CA ASN A 13 0.51 -4.06 -6.07
C ASN A 13 -0.66 -3.39 -6.82
N LEU A 14 -0.64 -2.05 -6.89
CA LEU A 14 -1.64 -1.30 -7.63
C LEU A 14 -1.63 -1.67 -9.12
N LEU A 15 -0.47 -1.64 -9.77
CA LEU A 15 -0.36 -1.98 -11.20
C LEU A 15 -0.77 -3.41 -11.49
N MET A 16 -0.40 -4.38 -10.63
CA MET A 16 -0.84 -5.77 -10.79
C MET A 16 -2.36 -5.89 -10.71
N ALA A 17 -2.99 -5.22 -9.75
CA ALA A 17 -4.46 -5.20 -9.64
C ALA A 17 -5.12 -4.55 -10.87
N GLU A 18 -4.56 -3.45 -11.38
CA GLU A 18 -5.08 -2.75 -12.56
C GLU A 18 -4.91 -3.57 -13.85
N LEU A 19 -3.81 -4.29 -13.99
CA LEU A 19 -3.56 -5.20 -15.10
C LEU A 19 -4.34 -6.53 -14.98
N GLY A 20 -5.11 -6.72 -13.90
CA GLY A 20 -5.90 -7.92 -13.66
C GLY A 20 -5.04 -9.16 -13.44
N SER A 21 -3.87 -9.00 -12.87
CA SER A 21 -2.88 -10.06 -12.61
C SER A 21 -2.51 -10.12 -11.14
N ASP A 22 -1.66 -11.07 -10.78
CA ASP A 22 -1.24 -11.35 -9.41
C ASP A 22 0.21 -11.87 -9.40
N TYR A 23 0.80 -12.02 -8.23
CA TYR A 23 2.12 -12.64 -8.01
C TYR A 23 2.07 -14.16 -7.98
N VAL A 24 0.87 -14.72 -7.90
CA VAL A 24 0.64 -16.16 -7.84
C VAL A 24 -0.46 -16.56 -8.82
N ASP A 25 -0.40 -17.79 -9.33
CA ASP A 25 -1.48 -18.49 -10.01
C ASP A 25 -1.84 -19.74 -9.20
N GLY A 26 -2.90 -19.64 -8.39
CA GLY A 26 -3.22 -20.63 -7.39
C GLY A 26 -2.08 -20.79 -6.36
N ASP A 27 -1.51 -21.99 -6.29
CA ASP A 27 -0.43 -22.33 -5.37
C ASP A 27 0.97 -22.15 -6.00
N LYS A 28 1.07 -21.54 -7.18
CA LYS A 28 2.34 -21.34 -7.89
C LYS A 28 2.75 -19.88 -7.90
N ILE A 29 4.04 -19.67 -7.82
CA ILE A 29 4.67 -18.36 -8.02
C ILE A 29 4.57 -17.96 -9.49
N GLN A 30 4.19 -16.71 -9.75
CA GLN A 30 4.04 -16.14 -11.09
C GLN A 30 4.53 -14.69 -11.12
N VAL A 31 5.78 -14.48 -10.79
CA VAL A 31 6.34 -13.11 -10.69
C VAL A 31 7.00 -12.61 -11.97
N ASN A 32 7.11 -13.45 -13.00
CA ASN A 32 7.66 -13.08 -14.32
C ASN A 32 6.60 -13.08 -15.44
N SER A 33 5.32 -12.94 -15.08
CA SER A 33 4.20 -12.84 -16.02
C SER A 33 4.36 -11.63 -16.97
N ASP A 34 3.69 -11.68 -18.11
CA ASP A 34 3.68 -10.56 -19.07
C ASP A 34 3.16 -9.26 -18.40
N ALA A 35 2.15 -9.35 -17.54
CA ALA A 35 1.63 -8.21 -16.78
C ALA A 35 2.68 -7.64 -15.82
N MET A 36 3.45 -8.48 -15.12
CA MET A 36 4.53 -8.02 -14.25
C MET A 36 5.64 -7.34 -15.06
N VAL A 37 6.01 -7.92 -16.19
CA VAL A 37 6.99 -7.30 -17.11
C VAL A 37 6.49 -5.95 -17.61
N GLU A 38 5.22 -5.84 -17.99
CA GLU A 38 4.58 -4.58 -18.40
C GLU A 38 4.62 -3.54 -17.28
N ALA A 39 4.20 -3.90 -16.06
CA ALA A 39 4.21 -3.02 -14.90
C ALA A 39 5.62 -2.49 -14.57
N MET A 40 6.61 -3.38 -14.50
CA MET A 40 7.99 -2.97 -14.19
C MET A 40 8.62 -2.16 -15.33
N THR A 41 8.31 -2.48 -16.58
CA THR A 41 8.79 -1.73 -17.76
C THR A 41 8.20 -0.31 -17.74
N LEU A 42 6.90 -0.17 -17.48
CA LEU A 42 6.26 1.14 -17.34
C LEU A 42 6.96 2.00 -16.27
N LEU A 43 7.18 1.43 -15.08
CA LEU A 43 7.88 2.16 -14.00
C LEU A 43 9.32 2.51 -14.39
N LYS A 44 10.02 1.61 -15.06
CA LYS A 44 11.40 1.86 -15.52
C LYS A 44 11.45 2.95 -16.59
N ASP A 45 10.49 2.99 -17.51
CA ASP A 45 10.40 4.03 -18.53
C ASP A 45 10.04 5.40 -17.92
N LEU A 46 9.15 5.43 -16.92
CA LEU A 46 8.87 6.65 -16.17
C LEU A 46 10.10 7.14 -15.39
N GLN A 47 10.91 6.23 -14.83
CA GLN A 47 12.18 6.59 -14.18
C GLN A 47 13.17 7.18 -15.18
N LYS A 48 13.36 6.56 -16.34
CA LYS A 48 14.23 7.06 -17.41
C LYS A 48 13.79 8.43 -17.94
N ALA A 49 12.47 8.67 -17.94
CA ALA A 49 11.89 9.97 -18.32
C ALA A 49 11.96 11.03 -17.18
N ASN A 50 12.54 10.72 -16.04
CA ASN A 50 12.54 11.54 -14.81
C ASN A 50 11.14 11.92 -14.33
N ALA A 51 10.11 11.12 -14.67
CA ALA A 51 8.75 11.30 -14.18
C ALA A 51 8.54 10.68 -12.80
N ILE A 52 9.29 9.64 -12.46
CA ILE A 52 9.37 9.07 -11.12
C ILE A 52 10.83 8.94 -10.68
N GLN A 53 11.04 8.92 -9.37
CA GLN A 53 12.33 8.70 -8.75
C GLN A 53 12.20 7.72 -7.58
N THR A 54 13.27 7.01 -7.29
CA THR A 54 13.35 6.23 -6.06
C THR A 54 13.51 7.18 -4.85
N VAL A 55 12.84 6.86 -3.77
CA VAL A 55 12.94 7.70 -2.56
C VAL A 55 14.29 7.46 -1.86
N PRO A 56 14.81 8.46 -1.13
CA PRO A 56 16.03 8.28 -0.33
C PRO A 56 15.91 7.07 0.59
N GLY A 57 16.93 6.22 0.63
CA GLY A 57 16.94 4.98 1.41
C GLY A 57 16.02 3.86 0.87
N GLY A 58 15.34 4.09 -0.26
CA GLY A 58 14.51 3.08 -0.93
C GLY A 58 13.19 2.75 -0.23
N ASN A 59 12.92 3.25 0.97
CA ASN A 59 11.69 2.99 1.71
C ASN A 59 10.85 4.26 1.85
N PRO A 60 9.65 4.32 1.23
CA PRO A 60 8.79 5.51 1.29
C PRO A 60 8.16 5.76 2.67
N ASP A 61 8.22 4.80 3.60
CA ASP A 61 7.76 4.95 4.99
C ASP A 61 8.92 5.11 5.97
N LYS A 62 9.89 5.98 5.65
CA LYS A 62 11.03 6.32 6.51
C LYS A 62 11.28 7.83 6.54
N GLU A 63 11.99 8.28 7.56
CA GLU A 63 12.22 9.70 7.83
C GLU A 63 12.91 10.43 6.65
N GLU A 64 13.81 9.76 5.95
CA GLU A 64 14.50 10.31 4.78
C GLU A 64 13.53 10.65 3.65
N ALA A 65 12.57 9.75 3.40
CA ALA A 65 11.52 9.99 2.41
C ALA A 65 10.56 11.10 2.87
N TYR A 66 10.16 11.12 4.15
CA TYR A 66 9.32 12.19 4.70
C TYR A 66 10.01 13.57 4.60
N GLY A 67 11.31 13.63 4.85
CA GLY A 67 12.11 14.86 4.67
C GLY A 67 12.04 15.37 3.24
N ALA A 68 12.24 14.50 2.26
CA ALA A 68 12.17 14.85 0.84
C ALA A 68 10.75 15.32 0.42
N PHE A 69 9.68 14.65 0.90
CA PHE A 69 8.32 15.12 0.68
C PHE A 69 8.05 16.47 1.33
N ASN A 70 8.44 16.66 2.59
CA ASN A 70 8.24 17.91 3.31
C ASN A 70 8.98 19.10 2.66
N ASN A 71 10.12 18.84 2.04
CA ASN A 71 10.88 19.83 1.28
C ASN A 71 10.28 20.15 -0.10
N GLY A 72 9.31 19.35 -0.57
CA GLY A 72 8.69 19.52 -1.88
C GLY A 72 9.51 18.93 -3.04
N ASP A 73 10.42 17.99 -2.76
CA ASP A 73 11.21 17.31 -3.81
C ASP A 73 10.35 16.41 -4.69
N TYR A 74 9.19 15.97 -4.19
CA TYR A 74 8.22 15.15 -4.91
C TYR A 74 6.84 15.81 -4.96
N ALA A 75 6.21 15.78 -6.13
CA ALA A 75 4.88 16.33 -6.35
C ALA A 75 3.77 15.39 -5.86
N CYS A 76 4.00 14.08 -5.86
CA CYS A 76 3.01 13.08 -5.42
C CYS A 76 3.68 11.78 -4.97
N ALA A 77 2.90 10.96 -4.26
CA ALA A 77 3.25 9.59 -3.91
C ALA A 77 2.03 8.69 -4.04
N ILE A 78 2.25 7.43 -4.49
CA ILE A 78 1.23 6.38 -4.42
C ILE A 78 1.46 5.63 -3.11
N MET A 79 0.54 5.82 -2.16
CA MET A 79 0.65 5.27 -0.82
C MET A 79 -0.73 4.85 -0.28
N PRO A 80 -0.80 3.89 0.61
CA PRO A 80 -2.04 3.54 1.30
C PRO A 80 -2.56 4.70 2.18
N MET A 81 -3.86 4.69 2.49
CA MET A 81 -4.52 5.73 3.28
C MET A 81 -3.90 5.93 4.67
N TRP A 82 -3.38 4.90 5.33
CA TRP A 82 -2.73 5.04 6.63
C TRP A 82 -1.51 5.98 6.61
N GLN A 83 -0.95 6.28 5.43
CA GLN A 83 0.13 7.25 5.28
C GLN A 83 -0.27 8.66 5.73
N MET A 84 -1.57 8.97 5.79
CA MET A 84 -2.04 10.26 6.33
C MET A 84 -1.49 10.53 7.73
N SER A 85 -1.33 9.50 8.56
CA SER A 85 -0.71 9.65 9.89
C SER A 85 0.74 10.10 9.82
N ARG A 86 1.47 9.73 8.77
CA ARG A 86 2.86 10.17 8.55
C ARG A 86 2.92 11.62 8.10
N TYR A 87 2.01 12.02 7.22
CA TYR A 87 1.89 13.42 6.81
C TYR A 87 1.63 14.34 7.99
N THR A 88 0.64 14.02 8.83
CA THR A 88 0.31 14.83 10.01
C THR A 88 1.42 14.86 11.06
N SER A 89 2.18 13.77 11.22
CA SER A 89 3.21 13.63 12.26
C SER A 89 4.58 14.16 11.84
N TYR A 90 4.96 13.99 10.57
CA TYR A 90 6.34 14.21 10.12
C TYR A 90 6.47 15.28 9.03
N MET A 91 5.38 15.75 8.45
CA MET A 91 5.41 16.71 7.34
C MET A 91 4.52 17.94 7.62
N PRO A 92 4.76 18.66 8.74
CA PRO A 92 3.86 19.75 9.16
C PRO A 92 3.80 20.92 8.18
N ASP A 93 4.87 21.14 7.40
CA ASP A 93 4.96 22.25 6.44
C ASP A 93 4.05 22.04 5.22
N LEU A 94 3.54 20.82 5.02
CA LEU A 94 2.62 20.47 3.95
C LEU A 94 1.14 20.58 4.34
N ALA A 95 0.82 20.93 5.60
CA ALA A 95 -0.56 21.12 6.04
C ALA A 95 -1.29 22.15 5.19
N GLY A 96 -2.47 21.80 4.68
CA GLY A 96 -3.26 22.62 3.77
C GLY A 96 -2.71 22.74 2.34
N LYS A 97 -1.71 21.94 1.96
CA LYS A 97 -1.10 21.95 0.63
C LYS A 97 -1.19 20.62 -0.11
N VAL A 98 -1.56 19.55 0.57
CA VAL A 98 -1.64 18.19 0.01
C VAL A 98 -3.09 17.82 -0.24
N ALA A 99 -3.37 17.32 -1.43
CA ALA A 99 -4.64 16.69 -1.79
C ALA A 99 -4.49 15.17 -1.84
N ILE A 100 -5.57 14.47 -1.49
CA ILE A 100 -5.71 13.04 -1.76
C ILE A 100 -6.47 12.91 -3.08
N ALA A 101 -6.01 12.04 -3.95
CA ALA A 101 -6.64 11.79 -5.25
C ALA A 101 -6.69 10.29 -5.52
N PRO A 102 -7.64 9.82 -6.35
CA PRO A 102 -7.55 8.48 -6.91
C PRO A 102 -6.20 8.26 -7.59
N ALA A 103 -5.65 7.07 -7.47
CA ALA A 103 -4.42 6.73 -8.18
C ALA A 103 -4.63 6.81 -9.70
N PRO A 104 -3.58 7.13 -10.47
CA PRO A 104 -3.64 6.99 -11.93
C PRO A 104 -3.95 5.55 -12.30
N VAL A 105 -4.81 5.33 -13.27
CA VAL A 105 -5.15 3.98 -13.76
C VAL A 105 -4.46 3.69 -15.09
N VAL A 106 -4.05 2.44 -15.26
CA VAL A 106 -3.52 1.93 -16.53
C VAL A 106 -4.70 1.54 -17.40
N ASP A 107 -4.93 2.32 -18.46
CA ASP A 107 -6.02 2.12 -19.41
C ASP A 107 -7.43 2.01 -18.75
N ASN A 108 -8.40 1.36 -19.37
CA ASN A 108 -9.79 1.26 -18.90
C ASN A 108 -10.02 0.12 -17.91
N THR A 109 -9.15 -0.06 -16.93
CA THR A 109 -9.27 -1.13 -15.94
C THR A 109 -10.43 -0.88 -14.96
N LYS A 110 -10.97 -1.96 -14.37
CA LYS A 110 -11.99 -1.85 -13.32
C LYS A 110 -11.39 -1.55 -11.96
N ALA A 111 -10.14 -1.95 -11.73
CA ALA A 111 -9.43 -1.67 -10.49
C ALA A 111 -9.02 -0.19 -10.48
N LYS A 112 -9.31 0.52 -9.42
CA LYS A 112 -8.94 1.91 -9.16
C LYS A 112 -8.04 2.05 -7.95
N SER A 113 -7.91 0.98 -7.21
CA SER A 113 -7.10 0.87 -6.02
C SER A 113 -6.90 -0.60 -5.68
N VAL A 114 -6.01 -0.87 -4.76
CA VAL A 114 -5.74 -2.22 -4.25
C VAL A 114 -5.82 -2.23 -2.73
N GLY A 115 -6.49 -3.24 -2.16
CA GLY A 115 -6.43 -3.53 -0.74
C GLY A 115 -5.06 -4.14 -0.42
N GLY A 116 -4.16 -3.32 0.07
CA GLY A 116 -2.76 -3.72 0.33
C GLY A 116 -2.34 -3.55 1.77
N GLY A 117 -3.28 -3.38 2.67
CA GLY A 117 -2.96 -3.21 4.07
C GLY A 117 -4.01 -3.85 4.97
N GLY A 118 -3.72 -3.82 6.24
CA GLY A 118 -4.58 -4.36 7.27
C GLY A 118 -3.75 -5.01 8.34
N THR A 119 -4.12 -4.75 9.59
CA THR A 119 -3.46 -5.37 10.73
C THR A 119 -4.31 -6.51 11.24
N GLY A 120 -3.92 -7.73 10.92
CA GLY A 120 -4.45 -8.93 11.56
C GLY A 120 -4.07 -8.92 13.03
N THR A 121 -5.04 -9.12 13.90
CA THR A 121 -4.81 -9.22 15.34
C THR A 121 -5.35 -10.55 15.84
N SER A 122 -4.55 -11.28 16.59
CA SER A 122 -4.91 -12.58 17.13
C SER A 122 -4.70 -12.64 18.63
N VAL A 123 -5.45 -13.52 19.28
CA VAL A 123 -5.28 -13.83 20.70
C VAL A 123 -4.39 -15.07 20.82
N VAL A 124 -3.42 -15.02 21.72
CA VAL A 124 -2.55 -16.16 22.00
C VAL A 124 -3.39 -17.27 22.68
N ALA A 125 -3.42 -18.44 22.04
CA ALA A 125 -4.17 -19.59 22.55
C ALA A 125 -3.67 -20.04 23.92
N GLY A 126 -4.60 -20.58 24.75
CA GLY A 126 -4.27 -21.15 26.06
C GLY A 126 -3.95 -20.13 27.15
N LYS A 127 -4.24 -18.85 26.95
CA LYS A 127 -4.13 -17.82 28.01
C LYS A 127 -5.42 -17.75 28.82
N GLU A 128 -5.29 -17.44 30.13
CA GLU A 128 -6.40 -17.41 31.09
C GLU A 128 -7.57 -16.52 30.68
N HIS A 129 -7.28 -15.40 30.00
CA HIS A 129 -8.29 -14.42 29.58
C HIS A 129 -8.44 -14.34 28.05
N ALA A 130 -8.22 -15.44 27.33
CA ALA A 130 -8.26 -15.47 25.87
C ALA A 130 -9.64 -15.05 25.32
N ASP A 131 -10.73 -15.50 25.93
CA ASP A 131 -12.09 -15.17 25.49
C ASP A 131 -12.36 -13.65 25.66
N LEU A 132 -12.02 -13.09 26.83
CA LEU A 132 -12.15 -11.64 27.07
C LEU A 132 -11.30 -10.81 26.11
N ALA A 133 -10.09 -11.25 25.82
CA ALA A 133 -9.22 -10.60 24.84
C ALA A 133 -9.83 -10.66 23.44
N ALA A 134 -10.45 -11.78 23.05
CA ALA A 134 -11.14 -11.90 21.76
C ALA A 134 -12.36 -10.96 21.67
N GLU A 135 -13.17 -10.87 22.72
CA GLU A 135 -14.30 -9.91 22.80
C GLU A 135 -13.82 -8.47 22.69
N PHE A 136 -12.76 -8.11 23.43
CA PHE A 136 -12.16 -6.78 23.36
C PHE A 136 -11.65 -6.46 21.96
N LEU A 137 -10.95 -7.40 21.29
CA LEU A 137 -10.47 -7.19 19.93
C LEU A 137 -11.60 -7.05 18.92
N ALA A 138 -12.66 -7.86 19.06
CA ALA A 138 -13.85 -7.74 18.23
C ALA A 138 -14.51 -6.35 18.39
N TYR A 139 -14.66 -5.88 19.62
CA TYR A 139 -15.17 -4.54 19.87
C TYR A 139 -14.24 -3.46 19.29
N ALA A 140 -12.96 -3.49 19.64
CA ALA A 140 -12.01 -2.44 19.25
C ALA A 140 -11.76 -2.36 17.74
N LYS A 141 -11.81 -3.50 17.03
CA LYS A 141 -11.43 -3.57 15.61
C LYS A 141 -12.61 -3.65 14.64
N LEU A 142 -13.76 -4.19 15.07
CA LEU A 142 -14.87 -4.49 14.15
C LEU A 142 -16.14 -3.69 14.47
N SER A 143 -16.30 -3.17 15.70
CA SER A 143 -17.47 -2.37 16.03
C SER A 143 -17.45 -1.01 15.33
N TYR A 144 -18.61 -0.38 15.25
CA TYR A 144 -18.73 1.00 14.76
C TYR A 144 -17.88 1.95 15.62
N ASP A 145 -18.07 1.94 16.93
CA ASP A 145 -17.38 2.84 17.87
C ASP A 145 -15.86 2.65 17.81
N GLY A 146 -15.39 1.40 17.79
CA GLY A 146 -13.95 1.10 17.65
C GLY A 146 -13.35 1.64 16.35
N ASN A 147 -14.10 1.55 15.23
CA ASN A 147 -13.64 2.09 13.95
C ASN A 147 -13.69 3.63 13.89
N VAL A 148 -14.63 4.27 14.57
CA VAL A 148 -14.63 5.73 14.76
C VAL A 148 -13.38 6.17 15.52
N GLU A 149 -13.02 5.47 16.59
CA GLU A 149 -11.79 5.77 17.35
C GLU A 149 -10.51 5.50 16.56
N ILE A 150 -10.46 4.44 15.75
CA ILE A 150 -9.34 4.16 14.85
C ILE A 150 -9.14 5.31 13.85
N TRP A 151 -10.21 5.80 13.25
CA TRP A 151 -10.14 6.96 12.38
C TRP A 151 -9.66 8.21 13.11
N ASN A 152 -10.28 8.54 14.24
CA ASN A 152 -9.97 9.77 14.98
C ASN A 152 -8.54 9.79 15.51
N ALA A 153 -8.05 8.67 16.01
CA ALA A 153 -6.73 8.58 16.64
C ALA A 153 -5.58 8.32 15.63
N LEU A 154 -5.83 7.51 14.61
CA LEU A 154 -4.77 6.98 13.74
C LEU A 154 -4.87 7.47 12.29
N GLY A 155 -6.01 7.98 11.85
CA GLY A 155 -6.24 8.34 10.44
C GLY A 155 -6.28 7.14 9.51
N PHE A 156 -6.56 5.94 10.03
CA PHE A 156 -6.69 4.75 9.23
C PHE A 156 -8.12 4.61 8.71
N ASP A 157 -8.27 4.15 7.50
CA ASP A 157 -9.56 3.84 6.92
C ASP A 157 -10.27 2.74 7.73
N PRO A 158 -11.49 3.00 8.23
CA PRO A 158 -12.24 2.03 9.00
C PRO A 158 -12.54 0.76 8.19
N CYS A 159 -12.25 -0.42 8.74
CA CYS A 159 -12.68 -1.67 8.12
C CYS A 159 -14.20 -1.88 8.23
N ASN A 160 -14.85 -1.24 9.19
CA ASN A 160 -16.31 -1.14 9.22
C ASN A 160 -16.77 0.00 8.31
N MET A 161 -17.13 -0.34 7.08
CA MET A 161 -17.49 0.63 6.04
C MET A 161 -18.77 1.43 6.34
N SER A 162 -19.55 1.08 7.37
CA SER A 162 -20.69 1.90 7.79
C SER A 162 -20.24 3.31 8.26
N VAL A 163 -19.02 3.42 8.78
CA VAL A 163 -18.42 4.70 9.19
C VAL A 163 -18.16 5.63 8.00
N TRP A 164 -17.89 5.11 6.81
CA TRP A 164 -17.48 5.91 5.65
C TRP A 164 -18.52 6.93 5.18
N ASN A 165 -19.78 6.69 5.47
CA ASN A 165 -20.88 7.58 5.08
C ASN A 165 -21.35 8.51 6.23
N GLU A 166 -20.79 8.36 7.42
CA GLU A 166 -21.15 9.15 8.60
C GLU A 166 -20.42 10.50 8.58
N LYS A 167 -21.05 11.50 8.00
CA LYS A 167 -20.43 12.81 7.79
C LYS A 167 -20.01 13.51 9.07
N ASP A 168 -20.75 13.32 10.16
CA ASP A 168 -20.40 13.89 11.47
C ASP A 168 -19.07 13.34 12.00
N VAL A 169 -18.64 12.17 11.51
CA VAL A 169 -17.34 11.54 11.83
C VAL A 169 -16.31 11.86 10.77
N THR A 170 -16.62 11.56 9.50
CA THR A 170 -15.67 11.59 8.40
C THR A 170 -15.36 12.99 7.90
N HIS A 171 -16.26 13.96 8.11
CA HIS A 171 -16.11 15.36 7.73
C HIS A 171 -16.00 16.30 8.96
N ASN A 172 -15.71 15.74 10.12
CA ASN A 172 -15.50 16.55 11.32
C ASN A 172 -14.28 17.47 11.13
N GLU A 173 -14.53 18.76 11.02
CA GLU A 173 -13.49 19.78 10.84
C GLU A 173 -12.53 19.90 12.03
N ASP A 174 -12.86 19.34 13.19
CA ASP A 174 -11.94 19.26 14.32
C ASP A 174 -10.97 18.08 14.26
N ASN A 175 -11.20 17.11 13.37
CA ASN A 175 -10.31 15.99 13.17
C ASN A 175 -9.01 16.46 12.49
N GLN A 176 -7.85 16.06 13.03
CA GLN A 176 -6.53 16.49 12.54
C GLN A 176 -6.26 16.08 11.09
N PHE A 177 -6.77 14.92 10.65
CA PHE A 177 -6.58 14.43 9.29
C PHE A 177 -7.46 15.19 8.29
N VAL A 178 -8.68 15.55 8.69
CA VAL A 178 -9.56 16.40 7.87
C VAL A 178 -8.96 17.81 7.71
N LYS A 179 -8.40 18.38 8.78
CA LYS A 179 -7.74 19.70 8.76
C LYS A 179 -6.48 19.75 7.90
N TYR A 180 -5.75 18.64 7.83
CA TYR A 180 -4.44 18.63 7.18
C TYR A 180 -4.54 18.65 5.65
N PHE A 181 -5.44 17.88 5.07
CA PHE A 181 -5.57 17.76 3.61
C PHE A 181 -6.51 18.82 3.03
N VAL A 182 -6.28 19.22 1.78
CA VAL A 182 -7.11 20.24 1.09
C VAL A 182 -8.47 19.70 0.65
N ASN A 183 -8.67 18.40 0.68
CA ASN A 183 -9.93 17.72 0.38
C ASN A 183 -10.17 16.56 1.35
N ASN A 184 -11.42 16.13 1.44
CA ASN A 184 -11.78 15.08 2.38
C ASN A 184 -11.36 13.69 1.88
N PRO A 185 -10.64 12.89 2.70
CA PRO A 185 -10.21 11.54 2.33
C PRO A 185 -11.36 10.58 1.99
N PHE A 186 -12.49 10.68 2.70
CA PHE A 186 -13.63 9.79 2.50
C PHE A 186 -14.43 10.09 1.25
N ASP A 187 -14.37 11.31 0.73
CA ASP A 187 -14.96 11.61 -0.58
C ASP A 187 -14.23 10.80 -1.67
N VAL A 188 -12.90 10.75 -1.59
CA VAL A 188 -12.08 9.95 -2.51
C VAL A 188 -12.31 8.46 -2.31
N LEU A 189 -12.32 7.97 -1.06
CA LEU A 189 -12.61 6.56 -0.78
C LEU A 189 -13.98 6.14 -1.32
N ASN A 190 -15.02 6.94 -1.11
CA ASN A 190 -16.36 6.66 -1.61
C ASN A 190 -16.45 6.69 -3.14
N GLU A 191 -15.61 7.49 -3.81
CA GLU A 191 -15.53 7.52 -5.27
C GLU A 191 -14.94 6.21 -5.84
N ILE A 192 -13.91 5.65 -5.16
CA ILE A 192 -13.16 4.50 -5.68
C ILE A 192 -13.57 3.15 -5.08
N LYS A 193 -14.41 3.12 -4.04
CA LYS A 193 -14.70 1.92 -3.23
C LYS A 193 -15.08 0.68 -4.03
N ASP A 194 -15.85 0.86 -5.09
CA ASP A 194 -16.31 -0.25 -5.95
C ASP A 194 -15.22 -0.77 -6.90
N GLY A 195 -14.09 -0.07 -6.97
CA GLY A 195 -12.91 -0.43 -7.74
C GLY A 195 -11.71 -0.84 -6.86
N ILE A 196 -11.89 -1.06 -5.56
CA ILE A 196 -10.83 -1.58 -4.69
C ILE A 196 -10.69 -3.08 -4.94
N ALA A 197 -9.60 -3.48 -5.57
CA ALA A 197 -9.28 -4.87 -5.86
C ALA A 197 -8.53 -5.54 -4.72
N GLY A 198 -8.52 -6.88 -4.70
CA GLY A 198 -7.65 -7.69 -3.84
C GLY A 198 -6.66 -8.47 -4.68
N LEU A 199 -5.47 -8.73 -4.14
CA LEU A 199 -4.51 -9.68 -4.70
C LEU A 199 -4.57 -10.96 -3.87
N SER A 200 -4.76 -12.11 -4.53
CA SER A 200 -4.83 -13.41 -3.86
C SER A 200 -3.50 -13.79 -3.20
N ALA A 201 -2.39 -13.26 -3.74
CA ALA A 201 -1.08 -13.41 -3.14
C ALA A 201 -1.04 -13.00 -1.67
N HIS A 202 -1.77 -11.95 -1.26
CA HIS A 202 -1.78 -11.47 0.13
C HIS A 202 -2.33 -12.50 1.13
N ALA A 203 -3.14 -13.46 0.67
CA ALA A 203 -3.64 -14.58 1.48
C ALA A 203 -2.83 -15.87 1.29
N SER A 204 -1.83 -15.86 0.41
CA SER A 204 -0.99 -17.02 0.13
C SER A 204 0.16 -17.15 1.12
N SER A 205 0.50 -18.37 1.49
CA SER A 205 1.73 -18.68 2.25
C SER A 205 3.02 -18.37 1.47
N LEU A 206 2.92 -18.13 0.17
CA LEU A 206 4.04 -17.74 -0.70
C LEU A 206 4.37 -16.25 -0.60
N TYR A 207 3.41 -15.42 -0.17
CA TYR A 207 3.58 -13.96 -0.18
C TYR A 207 4.78 -13.46 0.64
N PRO A 208 5.09 -13.98 1.83
CA PRO A 208 6.27 -13.55 2.58
C PRO A 208 7.58 -13.72 1.79
N TYR A 209 7.73 -14.81 1.03
CA TYR A 209 8.89 -15.06 0.17
C TYR A 209 8.95 -14.06 -0.98
N ILE A 210 7.83 -13.89 -1.69
CA ILE A 210 7.70 -12.94 -2.81
C ILE A 210 8.00 -11.52 -2.33
N ASN A 211 7.38 -11.09 -1.23
CA ASN A 211 7.61 -9.76 -0.67
C ASN A 211 9.07 -9.54 -0.28
N ASN A 212 9.69 -10.54 0.36
CA ASN A 212 11.10 -10.47 0.73
C ASN A 212 11.99 -10.34 -0.52
N GLU A 213 11.83 -11.21 -1.51
CA GLU A 213 12.62 -11.17 -2.75
C GLU A 213 12.51 -9.82 -3.46
N PHE A 214 11.29 -9.32 -3.66
CA PHE A 214 11.10 -8.04 -4.34
C PHE A 214 11.67 -6.87 -3.54
N CYS A 215 11.45 -6.80 -2.25
CA CYS A 215 11.85 -5.69 -1.41
C CYS A 215 13.33 -5.70 -1.01
N THR A 216 14.05 -6.80 -1.22
CA THR A 216 15.48 -6.88 -0.88
C THR A 216 16.38 -7.04 -2.08
N VAL A 217 15.88 -7.57 -3.19
CA VAL A 217 16.68 -7.88 -4.38
C VAL A 217 16.07 -7.28 -5.64
N THR A 218 14.94 -7.77 -6.08
CA THR A 218 14.43 -7.56 -7.45
C THR A 218 14.20 -6.08 -7.79
N LEU A 219 13.55 -5.31 -6.91
CA LEU A 219 13.32 -3.88 -7.17
C LEU A 219 14.62 -3.09 -7.20
N ASN A 220 15.60 -3.46 -6.38
CA ASN A 220 16.91 -2.84 -6.35
C ASN A 220 17.67 -3.11 -7.66
N GLU A 221 17.67 -4.38 -8.12
CA GLU A 221 18.29 -4.76 -9.39
C GLU A 221 17.70 -3.98 -10.57
N ILE A 222 16.38 -3.84 -10.63
CA ILE A 222 15.71 -3.13 -11.72
C ILE A 222 15.97 -1.61 -11.65
N PHE A 223 15.75 -0.97 -10.50
CA PHE A 223 15.67 0.49 -10.41
C PHE A 223 16.95 1.17 -9.99
N GLU A 224 17.83 0.51 -9.25
CA GLU A 224 19.10 1.07 -8.79
C GLU A 224 20.30 0.54 -9.59
N ASN A 225 20.31 -0.75 -9.96
CA ASN A 225 21.41 -1.38 -10.67
C ASN A 225 21.19 -1.47 -12.20
N ASP A 226 20.06 -0.97 -12.70
CA ASP A 226 19.71 -0.89 -14.13
C ASP A 226 19.72 -2.25 -14.85
N VAL A 227 19.42 -3.32 -14.13
CA VAL A 227 19.27 -4.66 -14.74
C VAL A 227 18.02 -4.66 -15.61
N ASP A 228 18.10 -5.39 -16.72
CA ASP A 228 16.96 -5.60 -17.62
C ASP A 228 15.77 -6.20 -16.87
N VAL A 229 14.58 -5.62 -17.07
CA VAL A 229 13.35 -5.98 -16.33
C VAL A 229 13.03 -7.46 -16.46
N LYS A 230 13.01 -7.97 -17.69
CA LYS A 230 12.65 -9.38 -17.92
C LYS A 230 13.66 -10.32 -17.29
N LYS A 231 14.96 -9.98 -17.40
CA LYS A 231 16.04 -10.78 -16.80
C LYS A 231 15.94 -10.80 -15.27
N ALA A 232 15.69 -9.66 -14.64
CA ALA A 232 15.53 -9.59 -13.18
C ALA A 232 14.32 -10.40 -12.70
N LEU A 233 13.20 -10.31 -13.40
CA LEU A 233 11.99 -11.05 -13.05
C LEU A 233 12.13 -12.56 -13.30
N ASP A 234 12.82 -12.99 -14.35
CA ASP A 234 13.10 -14.41 -14.59
C ASP A 234 14.03 -14.98 -13.51
N GLN A 235 14.99 -14.19 -13.06
CA GLN A 235 15.86 -14.60 -11.95
C GLN A 235 15.05 -14.72 -10.65
N ALA A 236 14.23 -13.71 -10.33
CA ALA A 236 13.34 -13.73 -9.15
C ALA A 236 12.40 -14.95 -9.17
N GLN A 237 11.82 -15.28 -10.32
CA GLN A 237 10.98 -16.48 -10.48
C GLN A 237 11.75 -17.75 -10.13
N ALA A 238 12.95 -17.92 -10.70
CA ALA A 238 13.77 -19.10 -10.47
C ALA A 238 14.24 -19.22 -9.00
N ASP A 239 14.63 -18.11 -8.38
CA ASP A 239 15.10 -18.08 -7.00
C ASP A 239 13.97 -18.42 -6.03
N LEU A 240 12.79 -17.86 -6.24
CA LEU A 240 11.60 -18.13 -5.44
C LEU A 240 11.11 -19.57 -5.60
N GLU A 241 11.06 -20.11 -6.83
CA GLU A 241 10.72 -21.52 -7.06
C GLU A 241 11.69 -22.46 -6.33
N ASN A 242 13.00 -22.19 -6.38
CA ASN A 242 13.99 -22.95 -5.65
C ASN A 242 13.80 -22.85 -4.11
N GLU A 243 13.50 -21.67 -3.59
CA GLU A 243 13.34 -21.45 -2.16
C GLU A 243 12.12 -22.19 -1.60
N VAL A 244 11.01 -22.22 -2.33
CA VAL A 244 9.76 -22.89 -1.88
C VAL A 244 9.62 -24.32 -2.38
N GLY A 245 10.52 -24.81 -3.19
CA GLY A 245 10.54 -26.19 -3.69
C GLY A 245 9.51 -26.48 -4.78
N GLN A 246 9.26 -25.53 -5.66
CA GLN A 246 8.39 -25.64 -6.84
C GLN A 246 9.17 -26.03 -8.09
#